data_1c42f7e941e31bf68e5d7366ae3798d9
#
_entry.id   1c42f7e941e31bf68e5d7366ae3798d9
#
_cell.length_a   1.000
_cell.length_b   1.000
_cell.length_c   1.000
_cell.angle_alpha   90.00
_cell.angle_beta   90.00
_cell.angle_gamma   90.00
#
_symmetry.space_group_name_H-M   'P 1'
#
loop_
_entity.id
_entity.type
_entity.pdbx_description
1 polymer ?
#
loop_
_entity_poly.entity_id
_entity_poly.type
_entity_poly.pdbx_seq_one_letter_code
_entity_poly.pdbx_strand_id
1 'polypeptide(L)'
;MLEIKTNESEAAAKIIVVGVGGGGNNAVNRMIDEQIAGVEFIAINTDKQALQLCKAPTLMQIGDKLTKGLGAGAKPEIGEKAAEESAEEIQSALKGADMVFVTCGMGGGTGTGATPVVARIAKEQGALTVGVVTKPFKFESKTRMQNAINGIDKLKENVDTIIVIPNDKLLEVVDRRTTMPEALKKADEVLQQGIQGITDLINVPSLINLDFADIQTVMKDKGIAHIGMGVADEELEAIKTAMESPLLETTVAGATDVIVNFAGAVGMLEAQQAVEYLKDEAGDDVNVIFGTVNADFGDQISATIIATAVSYTHLRAHETCA
;
A
#
# COMPACT_ATOMS: atom_id res chain seq x y z
N MET A 1 13.69 14.50 -44.78
CA MET A 1 14.18 13.99 -43.48
C MET A 1 13.22 14.52 -42.45
N LEU A 2 12.30 13.69 -41.93
CA LEU A 2 11.37 14.06 -40.87
C LEU A 2 12.18 14.05 -39.59
N GLU A 3 12.46 15.21 -39.00
CA GLU A 3 12.93 15.31 -37.61
C GLU A 3 11.77 14.90 -36.72
N ILE A 4 11.86 13.71 -36.15
CA ILE A 4 11.05 13.33 -35.00
C ILE A 4 11.60 14.16 -33.84
N LYS A 5 10.94 15.27 -33.51
CA LYS A 5 11.12 15.90 -32.21
C LYS A 5 10.62 14.90 -31.18
N THR A 6 11.55 14.13 -30.59
CA THR A 6 11.29 13.47 -29.30
C THR A 6 11.02 14.60 -28.32
N ASN A 7 9.75 14.84 -27.97
CA ASN A 7 9.42 15.55 -26.78
C ASN A 7 9.98 14.69 -25.61
N GLU A 8 11.14 15.07 -25.11
CA GLU A 8 11.67 14.62 -23.83
C GLU A 8 10.78 15.19 -22.73
N SER A 9 9.62 14.60 -22.57
CA SER A 9 8.78 14.55 -21.38
C SER A 9 7.47 13.86 -21.76
N GLU A 10 7.50 12.57 -22.01
CA GLU A 10 6.40 11.77 -21.52
C GLU A 10 6.53 11.87 -20.01
N ALA A 11 5.73 12.75 -19.42
CA ALA A 11 5.78 13.01 -18.01
C ALA A 11 5.42 11.71 -17.31
N ALA A 12 6.42 11.08 -16.68
CA ALA A 12 6.16 9.94 -15.80
C ALA A 12 5.08 10.35 -14.80
N ALA A 13 4.15 9.44 -14.50
CA ALA A 13 3.07 9.73 -13.56
C ALA A 13 3.65 10.24 -12.23
N LYS A 14 3.13 11.35 -11.73
CA LYS A 14 3.56 11.92 -10.46
C LYS A 14 2.95 11.12 -9.30
N ILE A 15 3.78 10.32 -8.65
CA ILE A 15 3.39 9.46 -7.53
C ILE A 15 3.88 10.07 -6.22
N ILE A 16 2.98 10.26 -5.27
CA ILE A 16 3.30 10.75 -3.92
C ILE A 16 2.98 9.67 -2.89
N VAL A 17 3.92 9.40 -2.00
CA VAL A 17 3.72 8.52 -0.84
C VAL A 17 3.64 9.37 0.42
N VAL A 18 2.50 9.34 1.09
CA VAL A 18 2.22 10.10 2.30
C VAL A 18 2.21 9.18 3.51
N GLY A 19 3.22 9.28 4.36
CA GLY A 19 3.25 8.59 5.65
C GLY A 19 2.59 9.42 6.74
N VAL A 20 1.54 8.89 7.38
CA VAL A 20 0.74 9.61 8.37
C VAL A 20 0.91 9.02 9.77
N GLY A 21 1.32 9.85 10.72
CA GLY A 21 1.59 9.45 12.10
C GLY A 21 2.85 8.60 12.24
N GLY A 22 3.13 8.09 13.44
CA GLY A 22 4.38 7.40 13.73
C GLY A 22 4.64 6.17 12.85
N GLY A 23 3.67 5.26 12.70
CA GLY A 23 3.82 4.08 11.86
C GLY A 23 4.01 4.42 10.38
N GLY A 24 3.22 5.36 9.84
CA GLY A 24 3.38 5.82 8.45
C GLY A 24 4.72 6.50 8.20
N ASN A 25 5.17 7.33 9.15
CA ASN A 25 6.48 7.99 9.04
C ASN A 25 7.64 6.97 9.08
N ASN A 26 7.54 5.90 9.89
CA ASN A 26 8.53 4.83 9.92
C ASN A 26 8.57 4.05 8.60
N ALA A 27 7.40 3.73 8.03
CA ALA A 27 7.31 3.08 6.73
C ALA A 27 7.96 3.94 5.62
N VAL A 28 7.69 5.26 5.60
CA VAL A 28 8.34 6.19 4.67
C VAL A 28 9.86 6.24 4.86
N ASN A 29 10.35 6.32 6.11
CA ASN A 29 11.78 6.28 6.37
C ASN A 29 12.43 5.03 5.78
N ARG A 30 11.78 3.89 5.90
CA ARG A 30 12.26 2.64 5.35
C ARG A 30 12.28 2.65 3.81
N MET A 31 11.21 3.14 3.19
CA MET A 31 11.15 3.28 1.72
C MET A 31 12.29 4.14 1.18
N ILE A 32 12.65 5.21 1.91
CA ILE A 32 13.79 6.06 1.57
C ILE A 32 15.11 5.31 1.76
N ASP A 33 15.26 4.54 2.82
CA ASP A 33 16.46 3.74 3.07
C ASP A 33 16.68 2.66 2.01
N GLU A 34 15.60 2.06 1.51
CA GLU A 34 15.59 1.07 0.40
C GLU A 34 15.63 1.74 -1.00
N GLN A 35 15.73 3.08 -1.04
CA GLN A 35 15.91 3.86 -2.27
C GLN A 35 14.80 3.63 -3.32
N ILE A 36 13.54 3.50 -2.90
CA ILE A 36 12.42 3.40 -3.85
C ILE A 36 12.43 4.61 -4.76
N ALA A 37 12.52 4.36 -6.08
CA ALA A 37 12.65 5.39 -7.09
C ALA A 37 11.30 5.83 -7.68
N GLY A 38 11.25 7.02 -8.29
CA GLY A 38 10.10 7.50 -9.05
C GLY A 38 8.92 7.98 -8.18
N VAL A 39 9.12 8.19 -6.87
CA VAL A 39 8.10 8.67 -5.94
C VAL A 39 8.58 9.86 -5.12
N GLU A 40 7.67 10.76 -4.79
CA GLU A 40 7.88 11.83 -3.82
C GLU A 40 7.39 11.39 -2.44
N PHE A 41 8.14 11.71 -1.38
CA PHE A 41 7.77 11.33 -0.01
C PHE A 41 7.35 12.54 0.82
N ILE A 42 6.21 12.39 1.50
CA ILE A 42 5.69 13.36 2.47
C ILE A 42 5.45 12.64 3.80
N ALA A 43 5.96 13.20 4.89
CA ALA A 43 5.66 12.74 6.24
C ALA A 43 4.75 13.74 6.96
N ILE A 44 3.61 13.26 7.44
CA ILE A 44 2.61 14.05 8.16
C ILE A 44 2.51 13.54 9.60
N ASN A 45 2.59 14.46 10.58
CA ASN A 45 2.41 14.10 11.98
C ASN A 45 1.89 15.28 12.81
N THR A 46 1.22 14.99 13.92
CA THR A 46 0.85 15.96 14.98
C THR A 46 1.97 16.09 16.02
N ASP A 47 2.94 15.18 16.04
CA ASP A 47 4.08 15.16 16.94
C ASP A 47 5.32 15.72 16.23
N LYS A 48 5.75 16.92 16.67
CA LYS A 48 6.89 17.61 16.07
C LYS A 48 8.21 16.88 16.30
N GLN A 49 8.37 16.22 17.44
CA GLN A 49 9.62 15.51 17.77
C GLN A 49 9.74 14.25 16.89
N ALA A 50 8.65 13.49 16.76
CA ALA A 50 8.63 12.32 15.88
C ALA A 50 8.89 12.72 14.42
N LEU A 51 8.33 13.86 13.97
CA LEU A 51 8.51 14.34 12.61
C LEU A 51 9.96 14.76 12.31
N GLN A 52 10.67 15.32 13.29
CA GLN A 52 12.09 15.67 13.13
C GLN A 52 13.02 14.49 12.91
N LEU A 53 12.59 13.28 13.28
CA LEU A 53 13.34 12.02 13.05
C LEU A 53 13.03 11.40 11.69
N CYS A 54 12.09 11.98 10.95
CA CYS A 54 11.70 11.47 9.64
C CYS A 54 12.67 11.95 8.55
N LYS A 55 12.98 11.06 7.60
CA LYS A 55 13.90 11.28 6.49
C LYS A 55 13.22 11.85 5.23
N ALA A 56 11.89 11.94 5.23
CA ALA A 56 11.14 12.45 4.09
C ALA A 56 11.59 13.87 3.74
N PRO A 57 11.73 14.19 2.44
CA PRO A 57 12.12 15.53 1.99
C PRO A 57 11.07 16.60 2.35
N THR A 58 9.80 16.19 2.45
CA THR A 58 8.70 17.07 2.86
C THR A 58 8.15 16.61 4.20
N LEU A 59 8.30 17.46 5.22
CA LEU A 59 7.79 17.23 6.57
C LEU A 59 6.66 18.20 6.87
N MET A 60 5.50 17.70 7.25
CA MET A 60 4.31 18.51 7.53
C MET A 60 3.79 18.22 8.93
N GLN A 61 3.90 19.20 9.81
CA GLN A 61 3.23 19.17 11.10
C GLN A 61 1.78 19.65 10.93
N ILE A 62 0.82 18.84 11.33
CA ILE A 62 -0.61 19.18 11.26
C ILE A 62 -1.18 19.49 12.64
N GLY A 63 -2.22 20.34 12.68
CA GLY A 63 -2.96 20.64 13.89
C GLY A 63 -2.13 21.37 14.95
N ASP A 64 -1.32 22.34 14.56
CA ASP A 64 -0.43 23.07 15.48
C ASP A 64 -1.21 23.80 16.59
N LYS A 65 -2.35 24.42 16.25
CA LYS A 65 -3.20 25.08 17.24
C LYS A 65 -3.85 24.11 18.21
N LEU A 66 -4.24 22.94 17.70
CA LEU A 66 -4.94 21.91 18.47
C LEU A 66 -4.00 21.10 19.37
N THR A 67 -2.84 20.68 18.86
CA THR A 67 -1.95 19.73 19.54
C THR A 67 -0.68 20.38 20.09
N LYS A 68 -0.33 21.55 19.65
CA LYS A 68 0.93 22.26 19.98
C LYS A 68 2.19 21.43 19.73
N GLY A 69 2.12 20.52 18.74
CA GLY A 69 3.22 19.61 18.41
C GLY A 69 3.42 18.46 19.39
N LEU A 70 2.48 18.18 20.29
CA LEU A 70 2.59 17.15 21.33
C LEU A 70 1.90 15.81 20.95
N GLY A 71 1.42 15.70 19.71
CA GLY A 71 0.74 14.49 19.25
C GLY A 71 -0.77 14.48 19.56
N ALA A 72 -1.47 13.45 19.04
CA ALA A 72 -2.92 13.30 19.18
C ALA A 72 -3.36 12.46 20.41
N GLY A 73 -2.42 11.97 21.22
CA GLY A 73 -2.70 11.26 22.46
C GLY A 73 -3.56 9.99 22.30
N ALA A 74 -3.34 9.21 21.25
CA ALA A 74 -4.09 8.01 20.88
C ALA A 74 -5.60 8.25 20.65
N LYS A 75 -6.00 9.48 20.31
CA LYS A 75 -7.39 9.88 20.04
C LYS A 75 -7.55 10.20 18.55
N PRO A 76 -8.23 9.32 17.77
CA PRO A 76 -8.42 9.55 16.33
C PRO A 76 -9.13 10.86 16.00
N GLU A 77 -10.08 11.27 16.83
CA GLU A 77 -10.84 12.52 16.64
C GLU A 77 -9.93 13.78 16.67
N ILE A 78 -8.83 13.70 17.42
CA ILE A 78 -7.83 14.78 17.46
C ILE A 78 -6.98 14.74 16.19
N GLY A 79 -6.60 13.56 15.71
CA GLY A 79 -5.89 13.40 14.45
C GLY A 79 -6.70 13.89 13.24
N GLU A 80 -7.98 13.56 13.19
CA GLU A 80 -8.94 14.02 12.18
C GLU A 80 -9.03 15.56 12.16
N LYS A 81 -9.31 16.18 13.32
CA LYS A 81 -9.39 17.64 13.44
C LYS A 81 -8.07 18.34 13.12
N ALA A 82 -6.93 17.72 13.46
CA ALA A 82 -5.62 18.25 13.14
C ALA A 82 -5.37 18.27 11.62
N ALA A 83 -5.82 17.24 10.90
CA ALA A 83 -5.73 17.22 9.44
C ALA A 83 -6.70 18.22 8.78
N GLU A 84 -7.93 18.36 9.31
CA GLU A 84 -8.88 19.36 8.83
C GLU A 84 -8.35 20.80 9.06
N GLU A 85 -7.69 21.07 10.19
CA GLU A 85 -7.05 22.37 10.45
C GLU A 85 -5.99 22.73 9.40
N SER A 86 -5.26 21.70 8.91
CA SER A 86 -4.17 21.87 7.93
C SER A 86 -4.56 21.45 6.51
N ALA A 87 -5.86 21.40 6.19
CA ALA A 87 -6.36 20.89 4.91
C ALA A 87 -5.81 21.64 3.69
N GLU A 88 -5.68 22.96 3.75
CA GLU A 88 -5.13 23.78 2.66
C GLU A 88 -3.65 23.46 2.38
N GLU A 89 -2.87 23.23 3.44
CA GLU A 89 -1.46 22.86 3.34
C GLU A 89 -1.31 21.47 2.73
N ILE A 90 -2.14 20.50 3.17
CA ILE A 90 -2.18 19.14 2.62
C ILE A 90 -2.57 19.21 1.14
N GLN A 91 -3.60 19.96 0.79
CA GLN A 91 -4.06 20.14 -0.58
C GLN A 91 -2.95 20.72 -1.47
N SER A 92 -2.22 21.73 -0.98
CA SER A 92 -1.10 22.34 -1.71
C SER A 92 0.04 21.33 -1.94
N ALA A 93 0.35 20.50 -0.95
CA ALA A 93 1.43 19.50 -1.05
C ALA A 93 1.11 18.34 -2.01
N LEU A 94 -0.17 18.01 -2.17
CA LEU A 94 -0.63 16.94 -3.06
C LEU A 94 -0.94 17.41 -4.49
N LYS A 95 -0.79 18.71 -4.76
CA LYS A 95 -1.18 19.28 -6.04
C LYS A 95 -0.45 18.67 -7.23
N GLY A 96 -1.26 18.27 -8.22
CA GLY A 96 -0.76 17.70 -9.48
C GLY A 96 -0.23 16.27 -9.34
N ALA A 97 -0.55 15.57 -8.26
CA ALA A 97 -0.30 14.13 -8.17
C ALA A 97 -1.29 13.35 -9.06
N ASP A 98 -0.77 12.39 -9.82
CA ASP A 98 -1.57 11.43 -10.58
C ASP A 98 -1.98 10.25 -9.68
N MET A 99 -1.10 9.88 -8.72
CA MET A 99 -1.35 8.83 -7.74
C MET A 99 -0.85 9.23 -6.35
N VAL A 100 -1.64 8.90 -5.34
CA VAL A 100 -1.28 9.14 -3.93
C VAL A 100 -1.46 7.85 -3.13
N PHE A 101 -0.36 7.38 -2.56
CA PHE A 101 -0.38 6.37 -1.51
C PHE A 101 -0.51 7.05 -0.16
N VAL A 102 -1.48 6.61 0.64
CA VAL A 102 -1.59 7.02 2.04
C VAL A 102 -1.29 5.83 2.92
N THR A 103 -0.25 5.93 3.75
CA THR A 103 0.19 4.81 4.60
C THR A 103 0.21 5.19 6.07
N CYS A 104 -0.29 4.31 6.91
CA CYS A 104 -0.23 4.48 8.36
C CYS A 104 -0.39 3.15 9.11
N GLY A 105 0.05 3.14 10.38
CA GLY A 105 -0.37 2.14 11.35
C GLY A 105 -1.68 2.57 12.00
N MET A 106 -2.76 1.82 11.76
CA MET A 106 -4.06 2.08 12.35
C MET A 106 -4.10 1.77 13.85
N GLY A 107 -5.01 2.41 14.58
CA GLY A 107 -5.23 2.21 16.02
C GLY A 107 -4.66 3.33 16.90
N GLY A 108 -3.75 4.15 16.38
CA GLY A 108 -3.24 5.35 17.06
C GLY A 108 -4.17 6.57 16.90
N GLY A 109 -3.71 7.74 17.30
CA GLY A 109 -4.46 8.99 17.15
C GLY A 109 -4.26 9.61 15.77
N THR A 110 -3.02 10.02 15.46
CA THR A 110 -2.72 10.76 14.22
C THR A 110 -2.97 9.92 12.98
N GLY A 111 -2.34 8.73 12.86
CA GLY A 111 -2.49 7.87 11.69
C GLY A 111 -3.95 7.52 11.42
N THR A 112 -4.67 7.06 12.44
CA THR A 112 -6.07 6.62 12.31
C THR A 112 -7.03 7.75 11.93
N GLY A 113 -6.83 8.94 12.52
CA GLY A 113 -7.74 10.07 12.31
C GLY A 113 -7.41 10.90 11.09
N ALA A 114 -6.13 11.18 10.84
CA ALA A 114 -5.72 12.08 9.77
C ALA A 114 -5.68 11.39 8.38
N THR A 115 -5.39 10.08 8.31
CA THR A 115 -5.26 9.38 7.02
C THR A 115 -6.52 9.46 6.15
N PRO A 116 -7.76 9.27 6.68
CA PRO A 116 -8.97 9.43 5.86
C PRO A 116 -9.13 10.84 5.30
N VAL A 117 -8.73 11.88 6.03
CA VAL A 117 -8.80 13.28 5.58
C VAL A 117 -7.78 13.54 4.46
N VAL A 118 -6.54 13.05 4.63
CA VAL A 118 -5.50 13.15 3.59
C VAL A 118 -5.95 12.45 2.31
N ALA A 119 -6.50 11.24 2.45
CA ALA A 119 -7.01 10.45 1.32
C ALA A 119 -8.16 11.18 0.60
N ARG A 120 -9.12 11.73 1.34
CA ARG A 120 -10.21 12.53 0.78
C ARG A 120 -9.68 13.71 -0.04
N ILE A 121 -8.74 14.47 0.51
CA ILE A 121 -8.14 15.62 -0.19
C ILE A 121 -7.43 15.17 -1.48
N ALA A 122 -6.71 14.04 -1.47
CA ALA A 122 -6.07 13.48 -2.65
C ALA A 122 -7.10 13.09 -3.72
N LYS A 123 -8.15 12.36 -3.33
CA LYS A 123 -9.22 11.90 -4.23
C LYS A 123 -10.01 13.07 -4.82
N GLU A 124 -10.30 14.12 -4.03
CA GLU A 124 -10.96 15.34 -4.49
C GLU A 124 -10.13 16.11 -5.54
N GLN A 125 -8.82 15.97 -5.55
CA GLN A 125 -7.93 16.52 -6.58
C GLN A 125 -7.83 15.65 -7.84
N GLY A 126 -8.49 14.49 -7.86
CA GLY A 126 -8.52 13.58 -9.00
C GLY A 126 -7.37 12.57 -9.03
N ALA A 127 -6.52 12.51 -8.01
CA ALA A 127 -5.46 11.51 -7.92
C ALA A 127 -6.03 10.12 -7.64
N LEU A 128 -5.48 9.08 -8.28
CA LEU A 128 -5.74 7.69 -7.90
C LEU A 128 -5.23 7.49 -6.46
N THR A 129 -6.13 7.25 -5.52
CA THR A 129 -5.80 7.24 -4.10
C THR A 129 -5.83 5.82 -3.53
N VAL A 130 -4.69 5.35 -3.06
CA VAL A 130 -4.51 3.99 -2.53
C VAL A 130 -4.11 4.03 -1.06
N GLY A 131 -4.89 3.37 -0.22
CA GLY A 131 -4.58 3.20 1.20
C GLY A 131 -3.80 1.90 1.45
N VAL A 132 -2.62 1.99 2.06
CA VAL A 132 -1.85 0.81 2.49
C VAL A 132 -1.61 0.93 4.00
N VAL A 133 -2.34 0.15 4.79
CA VAL A 133 -2.40 0.35 6.24
C VAL A 133 -2.27 -0.96 7.02
N THR A 134 -1.75 -0.88 8.25
CA THR A 134 -1.68 -2.04 9.14
C THR A 134 -2.72 -1.99 10.24
N LYS A 135 -3.26 -3.17 10.62
CA LYS A 135 -3.99 -3.35 11.89
C LYS A 135 -3.01 -3.63 13.03
N PRO A 136 -3.26 -3.11 14.25
CA PRO A 136 -2.40 -3.38 15.39
C PRO A 136 -2.39 -4.87 15.75
N PHE A 137 -1.37 -5.30 16.49
CA PHE A 137 -1.34 -6.63 17.09
C PHE A 137 -2.45 -6.78 18.13
N LYS A 138 -3.02 -7.98 18.29
CA LYS A 138 -4.07 -8.29 19.29
C LYS A 138 -3.62 -7.99 20.72
N PHE A 139 -2.33 -8.13 21.02
CA PHE A 139 -1.80 -7.86 22.35
C PHE A 139 -1.70 -6.35 22.69
N GLU A 140 -1.79 -5.44 21.71
CA GLU A 140 -1.61 -4.01 21.96
C GLU A 140 -2.73 -3.40 22.80
N SER A 141 -3.94 -3.52 22.47
CA SER A 141 -5.16 -3.32 23.31
C SER A 141 -6.45 -3.42 22.48
N LYS A 142 -7.56 -3.74 23.14
CA LYS A 142 -8.90 -3.77 22.50
C LYS A 142 -9.31 -2.39 21.96
N THR A 143 -9.03 -1.32 22.71
CA THR A 143 -9.34 0.06 22.27
C THR A 143 -8.57 0.42 21.00
N ARG A 144 -7.29 0.03 20.92
CA ARG A 144 -6.47 0.29 19.75
C ARG A 144 -6.97 -0.45 18.51
N MET A 145 -7.38 -1.70 18.68
CA MET A 145 -8.01 -2.49 17.61
C MET A 145 -9.34 -1.88 17.16
N GLN A 146 -10.20 -1.43 18.10
CA GLN A 146 -11.45 -0.79 17.75
C GLN A 146 -11.25 0.53 17.00
N ASN A 147 -10.28 1.35 17.42
CA ASN A 147 -9.89 2.54 16.70
C ASN A 147 -9.42 2.21 15.27
N ALA A 148 -8.65 1.12 15.12
CA ALA A 148 -8.17 0.68 13.81
C ALA A 148 -9.32 0.29 12.89
N ILE A 149 -10.27 -0.49 13.35
CA ILE A 149 -11.45 -0.91 12.58
C ILE A 149 -12.24 0.32 12.12
N ASN A 150 -12.58 1.21 13.04
CA ASN A 150 -13.33 2.43 12.73
C ASN A 150 -12.56 3.34 11.73
N GLY A 151 -11.22 3.42 11.87
CA GLY A 151 -10.38 4.20 10.98
C GLY A 151 -10.29 3.61 9.58
N ILE A 152 -10.21 2.28 9.46
CA ILE A 152 -10.22 1.56 8.20
C ILE A 152 -11.55 1.77 7.47
N ASP A 153 -12.69 1.68 8.19
CA ASP A 153 -14.01 1.89 7.60
C ASP A 153 -14.15 3.31 7.05
N LYS A 154 -13.70 4.32 7.80
CA LYS A 154 -13.66 5.71 7.30
C LYS A 154 -12.70 5.87 6.10
N LEU A 155 -11.55 5.19 6.10
CA LEU A 155 -10.59 5.29 5.01
C LEU A 155 -11.12 4.67 3.73
N LYS A 156 -11.84 3.54 3.81
CA LYS A 156 -12.47 2.88 2.65
C LYS A 156 -13.38 3.80 1.84
N GLU A 157 -14.07 4.72 2.51
CA GLU A 157 -14.96 5.68 1.85
C GLU A 157 -14.21 6.78 1.09
N ASN A 158 -12.91 6.95 1.39
CA ASN A 158 -12.09 8.06 0.92
C ASN A 158 -10.92 7.65 0.00
N VAL A 159 -10.78 6.37 -0.31
CA VAL A 159 -9.78 5.83 -1.24
C VAL A 159 -10.45 5.13 -2.42
N ASP A 160 -9.70 4.90 -3.48
CA ASP A 160 -10.12 4.05 -4.60
C ASP A 160 -9.89 2.58 -4.28
N THR A 161 -8.75 2.30 -3.66
CA THR A 161 -8.34 0.94 -3.26
C THR A 161 -7.68 0.97 -1.89
N ILE A 162 -7.96 -0.04 -1.08
CA ILE A 162 -7.34 -0.21 0.25
C ILE A 162 -6.73 -1.59 0.40
N ILE A 163 -5.51 -1.63 0.89
CA ILE A 163 -4.77 -2.82 1.29
C ILE A 163 -4.62 -2.78 2.81
N VAL A 164 -5.14 -3.79 3.49
CA VAL A 164 -5.10 -3.86 4.96
C VAL A 164 -4.27 -5.05 5.39
N ILE A 165 -3.20 -4.80 6.12
CA ILE A 165 -2.23 -5.79 6.60
C ILE A 165 -2.42 -6.00 8.11
N PRO A 166 -2.91 -7.17 8.57
CA PRO A 166 -3.00 -7.45 9.98
C PRO A 166 -1.63 -7.80 10.57
N ASN A 167 -1.15 -7.03 11.55
CA ASN A 167 0.14 -7.30 12.18
C ASN A 167 0.21 -8.70 12.82
N ASP A 168 -0.91 -9.26 13.27
CA ASP A 168 -0.95 -10.63 13.80
C ASP A 168 -0.45 -11.68 12.80
N LYS A 169 -0.69 -11.46 11.50
CA LYS A 169 -0.22 -12.34 10.44
C LYS A 169 1.30 -12.36 10.31
N LEU A 170 1.96 -11.27 10.70
CA LEU A 170 3.43 -11.23 10.76
C LEU A 170 3.99 -12.20 11.79
N LEU A 171 3.22 -12.51 12.86
CA LEU A 171 3.63 -13.48 13.88
C LEU A 171 3.63 -14.93 13.37
N GLU A 172 2.93 -15.21 12.27
CA GLU A 172 2.90 -16.54 11.64
C GLU A 172 4.18 -16.80 10.82
N VAL A 173 4.86 -15.73 10.37
CA VAL A 173 6.06 -15.84 9.48
C VAL A 173 7.38 -15.47 10.18
N VAL A 174 7.33 -15.00 11.43
CA VAL A 174 8.55 -14.65 12.20
C VAL A 174 8.97 -15.78 13.14
N ASP A 175 10.28 -15.85 13.45
CA ASP A 175 10.81 -16.80 14.43
C ASP A 175 10.29 -16.47 15.83
N ARG A 176 10.14 -17.52 16.67
CA ARG A 176 9.74 -17.39 18.11
C ARG A 176 10.71 -16.54 18.92
N ARG A 177 11.91 -16.29 18.43
CA ARG A 177 12.93 -15.42 19.05
C ARG A 177 12.84 -13.96 18.62
N THR A 178 11.97 -13.64 17.67
CA THR A 178 11.79 -12.28 17.15
C THR A 178 11.36 -11.35 18.28
N THR A 179 12.09 -10.27 18.45
CA THR A 179 11.78 -9.25 19.46
C THR A 179 10.63 -8.33 18.99
N MET A 180 10.00 -7.62 19.93
CA MET A 180 8.96 -6.65 19.62
C MET A 180 9.39 -5.58 18.58
N PRO A 181 10.59 -4.95 18.72
CA PRO A 181 11.08 -4.00 17.72
C PRO A 181 11.24 -4.62 16.32
N GLU A 182 11.69 -5.87 16.25
CA GLU A 182 11.84 -6.59 14.99
C GLU A 182 10.47 -6.91 14.36
N ALA A 183 9.47 -7.29 15.15
CA ALA A 183 8.11 -7.52 14.65
C ALA A 183 7.48 -6.22 14.09
N LEU A 184 7.65 -5.08 14.79
CA LEU A 184 7.20 -3.78 14.29
C LEU A 184 7.95 -3.36 13.02
N LYS A 185 9.27 -3.63 12.97
CA LYS A 185 10.07 -3.40 11.78
C LYS A 185 9.57 -4.23 10.59
N LYS A 186 9.11 -5.46 10.84
CA LYS A 186 8.53 -6.32 9.81
C LYS A 186 7.20 -5.75 9.28
N ALA A 187 6.38 -5.13 10.14
CA ALA A 187 5.18 -4.43 9.70
C ALA A 187 5.49 -3.26 8.75
N ASP A 188 6.53 -2.48 9.07
CA ASP A 188 6.98 -1.39 8.19
C ASP A 188 7.52 -1.94 6.84
N GLU A 189 8.20 -3.11 6.86
CA GLU A 189 8.67 -3.80 5.65
C GLU A 189 7.51 -4.19 4.72
N VAL A 190 6.43 -4.71 5.27
CA VAL A 190 5.28 -5.13 4.46
C VAL A 190 4.54 -3.94 3.87
N LEU A 191 4.43 -2.82 4.62
CA LEU A 191 3.91 -1.56 4.06
C LEU A 191 4.77 -1.07 2.89
N GLN A 192 6.08 -1.11 3.04
CA GLN A 192 7.03 -0.74 2.00
C GLN A 192 6.90 -1.65 0.78
N GLN A 193 6.90 -2.97 0.95
CA GLN A 193 6.76 -3.94 -0.13
C GLN A 193 5.43 -3.76 -0.88
N GLY A 194 4.34 -3.48 -0.16
CA GLY A 194 3.03 -3.21 -0.75
C GLY A 194 3.01 -2.00 -1.68
N ILE A 195 3.72 -0.94 -1.32
CA ILE A 195 3.84 0.26 -2.14
C ILE A 195 4.83 0.03 -3.28
N GLN A 196 5.98 -0.57 -2.99
CA GLN A 196 7.01 -0.86 -3.99
C GLN A 196 6.50 -1.75 -5.10
N GLY A 197 5.75 -2.81 -4.78
CA GLY A 197 5.19 -3.71 -5.78
C GLY A 197 4.30 -3.01 -6.83
N ILE A 198 3.65 -1.90 -6.45
CA ILE A 198 2.84 -1.09 -7.36
C ILE A 198 3.70 -0.06 -8.09
N THR A 199 4.62 0.60 -7.38
CA THR A 199 5.45 1.65 -7.97
C THR A 199 6.46 1.11 -8.98
N ASP A 200 6.99 -0.09 -8.76
CA ASP A 200 7.91 -0.76 -9.69
C ASP A 200 7.22 -1.07 -11.02
N LEU A 201 5.93 -1.43 -11.00
CA LEU A 201 5.13 -1.65 -12.21
C LEU A 201 5.02 -0.40 -13.09
N ILE A 202 5.02 0.78 -12.48
CA ILE A 202 4.87 2.07 -13.18
C ILE A 202 6.22 2.62 -13.62
N ASN A 203 7.25 2.50 -12.75
CA ASN A 203 8.50 3.25 -12.90
C ASN A 203 9.63 2.44 -13.52
N VAL A 204 9.60 1.10 -13.43
CA VAL A 204 10.69 0.26 -13.94
C VAL A 204 10.43 -0.11 -15.40
N PRO A 205 11.30 0.29 -16.33
CA PRO A 205 11.18 -0.12 -17.74
C PRO A 205 11.21 -1.64 -17.87
N SER A 206 10.26 -2.21 -18.58
CA SER A 206 10.12 -3.66 -18.73
C SER A 206 9.86 -4.08 -20.17
N LEU A 207 9.94 -5.40 -20.46
CA LEU A 207 9.63 -5.95 -21.77
C LEU A 207 8.12 -5.83 -22.10
N ILE A 208 7.28 -5.95 -21.09
CA ILE A 208 5.83 -5.74 -21.16
C ILE A 208 5.51 -4.69 -20.11
N ASN A 209 5.49 -3.43 -20.53
CA ASN A 209 5.19 -2.30 -19.67
C ASN A 209 3.68 -2.24 -19.42
N LEU A 210 3.32 -2.09 -18.16
CA LEU A 210 2.00 -1.62 -17.77
C LEU A 210 2.04 -0.10 -17.73
N ASP A 211 1.14 0.55 -18.43
CA ASP A 211 1.02 1.99 -18.32
C ASP A 211 0.19 2.38 -17.08
N PHE A 212 0.26 3.65 -16.71
CA PHE A 212 -0.49 4.16 -15.56
C PHE A 212 -2.01 4.01 -15.75
N ALA A 213 -2.50 4.05 -16.99
CA ALA A 213 -3.92 3.90 -17.29
C ALA A 213 -4.42 2.46 -17.01
N ASP A 214 -3.60 1.45 -17.23
CA ASP A 214 -3.89 0.06 -16.89
C ASP A 214 -4.07 -0.09 -15.38
N ILE A 215 -3.12 0.45 -14.62
CA ILE A 215 -3.17 0.43 -13.14
C ILE A 215 -4.38 1.21 -12.62
N GLN A 216 -4.67 2.36 -13.21
CA GLN A 216 -5.85 3.15 -12.85
C GLN A 216 -7.14 2.36 -13.10
N THR A 217 -7.25 1.64 -14.19
CA THR A 217 -8.42 0.81 -14.53
C THR A 217 -8.66 -0.29 -13.50
N VAL A 218 -7.58 -0.94 -13.04
CA VAL A 218 -7.64 -2.05 -12.08
C VAL A 218 -7.88 -1.55 -10.65
N MET A 219 -7.47 -0.33 -10.29
CA MET A 219 -7.47 0.13 -8.90
C MET A 219 -8.52 1.20 -8.59
N LYS A 220 -9.08 1.89 -9.59
CA LYS A 220 -10.02 2.98 -9.36
C LYS A 220 -11.38 2.47 -8.88
N ASP A 221 -11.83 2.96 -7.71
CA ASP A 221 -13.12 2.63 -7.08
C ASP A 221 -13.36 1.11 -6.87
N LYS A 222 -12.28 0.34 -6.66
CA LYS A 222 -12.34 -1.13 -6.49
C LYS A 222 -12.45 -1.58 -5.03
N GLY A 223 -12.25 -0.70 -4.07
CA GLY A 223 -12.39 -1.02 -2.66
C GLY A 223 -11.23 -1.85 -2.13
N ILE A 224 -11.48 -3.08 -1.65
CA ILE A 224 -10.43 -3.90 -1.01
C ILE A 224 -9.59 -4.59 -2.07
N ALA A 225 -8.26 -4.52 -1.89
CA ALA A 225 -7.32 -5.28 -2.70
C ALA A 225 -6.50 -6.27 -1.86
N HIS A 226 -6.16 -7.37 -2.49
CA HIS A 226 -5.16 -8.33 -2.06
C HIS A 226 -3.84 -8.00 -2.77
N ILE A 227 -2.74 -7.97 -2.02
CA ILE A 227 -1.40 -7.90 -2.59
C ILE A 227 -0.60 -9.09 -2.08
N GLY A 228 -0.04 -9.88 -2.98
CA GLY A 228 0.81 -11.01 -2.63
C GLY A 228 2.14 -10.94 -3.35
N MET A 229 3.18 -11.41 -2.70
CA MET A 229 4.52 -11.53 -3.27
C MET A 229 5.06 -12.93 -3.01
N GLY A 230 5.60 -13.55 -4.03
CA GLY A 230 6.22 -14.86 -3.95
C GLY A 230 7.54 -14.89 -4.71
N VAL A 231 8.52 -15.60 -4.19
CA VAL A 231 9.81 -15.84 -4.83
C VAL A 231 10.04 -17.34 -4.89
N ALA A 232 10.34 -17.86 -6.05
CA ALA A 232 10.60 -19.28 -6.27
C ALA A 232 11.54 -19.48 -7.47
N ASP A 233 11.91 -20.72 -7.73
CA ASP A 233 12.75 -21.07 -8.87
C ASP A 233 11.93 -21.18 -10.18
N GLU A 234 10.60 -21.29 -10.08
CA GLU A 234 9.66 -21.39 -11.20
C GLU A 234 8.49 -20.40 -11.04
N GLU A 235 7.96 -19.88 -12.16
CA GLU A 235 6.90 -18.88 -12.21
C GLU A 235 5.61 -19.36 -11.52
N LEU A 236 5.22 -20.64 -11.74
CA LEU A 236 4.02 -21.21 -11.16
C LEU A 236 4.12 -21.27 -9.62
N GLU A 237 5.26 -21.66 -9.08
CA GLU A 237 5.47 -21.72 -7.63
C GLU A 237 5.58 -20.29 -7.03
N ALA A 238 6.15 -19.33 -7.76
CA ALA A 238 6.17 -17.95 -7.35
C ALA A 238 4.74 -17.36 -7.26
N ILE A 239 3.88 -17.66 -8.24
CA ILE A 239 2.45 -17.26 -8.22
C ILE A 239 1.71 -17.92 -7.06
N LYS A 240 1.85 -19.21 -6.85
CA LYS A 240 1.21 -19.91 -5.71
C LYS A 240 1.64 -19.30 -4.37
N THR A 241 2.93 -19.06 -4.19
CA THR A 241 3.47 -18.41 -3.00
C THR A 241 2.91 -17.02 -2.81
N ALA A 242 2.76 -16.24 -3.89
CA ALA A 242 2.16 -14.91 -3.85
C ALA A 242 0.66 -14.96 -3.49
N MET A 243 -0.10 -15.89 -4.04
CA MET A 243 -1.53 -16.05 -3.75
C MET A 243 -1.80 -16.52 -2.33
N GLU A 244 -0.93 -17.38 -1.80
CA GLU A 244 -1.01 -17.92 -0.45
C GLU A 244 -0.36 -17.01 0.59
N SER A 245 -0.06 -15.75 0.24
CA SER A 245 0.62 -14.83 1.15
C SER A 245 -0.02 -14.85 2.54
N PRO A 246 0.68 -15.35 3.58
CA PRO A 246 0.12 -15.47 4.93
C PRO A 246 -0.13 -14.11 5.59
N LEU A 247 0.33 -13.03 4.96
CA LEU A 247 0.29 -11.68 5.51
C LEU A 247 -1.07 -10.99 5.39
N LEU A 248 -2.02 -11.56 4.63
CA LEU A 248 -3.30 -10.92 4.34
C LEU A 248 -4.49 -11.77 4.81
N GLU A 249 -5.62 -11.10 5.08
CA GLU A 249 -6.90 -11.75 5.41
C GLU A 249 -7.80 -11.93 4.17
N THR A 250 -7.29 -11.61 2.99
CA THR A 250 -7.99 -11.70 1.72
C THR A 250 -7.42 -12.82 0.86
N THR A 251 -8.17 -13.28 -0.12
CA THR A 251 -7.72 -14.24 -1.13
C THR A 251 -7.99 -13.65 -2.51
N VAL A 252 -7.35 -14.18 -3.54
CA VAL A 252 -7.60 -13.79 -4.94
C VAL A 252 -8.95 -14.28 -5.45
N ALA A 253 -9.59 -15.23 -4.77
CA ALA A 253 -10.87 -15.80 -5.18
C ALA A 253 -11.97 -14.74 -5.24
N GLY A 254 -12.64 -14.64 -6.39
CA GLY A 254 -13.69 -13.67 -6.65
C GLY A 254 -13.20 -12.26 -6.99
N ALA A 255 -11.89 -12.09 -7.25
CA ALA A 255 -11.35 -10.85 -7.76
C ALA A 255 -11.93 -10.52 -9.14
N THR A 256 -12.20 -9.24 -9.41
CA THR A 256 -12.64 -8.80 -10.74
C THR A 256 -11.49 -8.48 -11.66
N ASP A 257 -10.40 -7.95 -11.09
CA ASP A 257 -9.22 -7.57 -11.83
C ASP A 257 -7.97 -7.99 -11.06
N VAL A 258 -6.97 -8.46 -11.78
CA VAL A 258 -5.69 -8.86 -11.21
C VAL A 258 -4.55 -8.33 -12.06
N ILE A 259 -3.59 -7.69 -11.41
CA ILE A 259 -2.29 -7.38 -12.01
C ILE A 259 -1.30 -8.43 -11.52
N VAL A 260 -0.56 -8.99 -12.46
CA VAL A 260 0.57 -9.90 -12.18
C VAL A 260 1.84 -9.27 -12.71
N ASN A 261 2.84 -9.16 -11.86
CA ASN A 261 4.18 -8.74 -12.27
C ASN A 261 5.18 -9.84 -11.97
N PHE A 262 5.89 -10.28 -13.00
CA PHE A 262 7.04 -11.17 -12.84
C PHE A 262 8.34 -10.38 -12.92
N ALA A 263 9.30 -10.71 -12.07
CA ALA A 263 10.64 -10.14 -12.11
C ALA A 263 11.68 -11.26 -12.11
N GLY A 264 12.65 -11.17 -13.01
CA GLY A 264 13.70 -12.17 -13.22
C GLY A 264 13.78 -12.66 -14.66
N ALA A 265 14.39 -13.82 -14.88
CA ALA A 265 14.54 -14.46 -16.20
C ALA A 265 13.29 -15.28 -16.56
N VAL A 266 12.20 -14.61 -16.87
CA VAL A 266 10.85 -15.18 -17.04
C VAL A 266 10.69 -15.90 -18.38
N GLY A 267 10.28 -17.17 -18.36
CA GLY A 267 9.90 -17.96 -19.53
C GLY A 267 8.47 -17.66 -20.00
N MET A 268 8.25 -17.51 -21.30
CA MET A 268 6.94 -17.14 -21.82
C MET A 268 5.87 -18.22 -21.59
N LEU A 269 6.22 -19.50 -21.77
CA LEU A 269 5.28 -20.61 -21.60
C LEU A 269 4.98 -20.85 -20.12
N GLU A 270 5.98 -20.73 -19.29
CA GLU A 270 5.90 -20.87 -17.84
C GLU A 270 5.05 -19.74 -17.23
N ALA A 271 5.25 -18.51 -17.68
CA ALA A 271 4.42 -17.37 -17.27
C ALA A 271 2.95 -17.53 -17.71
N GLN A 272 2.70 -18.05 -18.92
CA GLN A 272 1.35 -18.36 -19.38
C GLN A 272 0.67 -19.39 -18.47
N GLN A 273 1.34 -20.48 -18.13
CA GLN A 273 0.79 -21.53 -17.24
C GLN A 273 0.50 -20.96 -15.83
N ALA A 274 1.39 -20.13 -15.31
CA ALA A 274 1.20 -19.47 -14.03
C ALA A 274 -0.01 -18.53 -14.01
N VAL A 275 -0.22 -17.75 -15.09
CA VAL A 275 -1.39 -16.86 -15.24
C VAL A 275 -2.68 -17.64 -15.44
N GLU A 276 -2.65 -18.78 -16.18
CA GLU A 276 -3.82 -19.66 -16.32
C GLU A 276 -4.23 -20.25 -14.97
N TYR A 277 -3.28 -20.74 -14.18
CA TYR A 277 -3.53 -21.21 -12.83
C TYR A 277 -4.17 -20.13 -11.94
N LEU A 278 -3.65 -18.90 -12.00
CA LEU A 278 -4.23 -17.76 -11.26
C LEU A 278 -5.69 -17.50 -11.67
N LYS A 279 -6.01 -17.57 -12.97
CA LYS A 279 -7.38 -17.39 -13.48
C LYS A 279 -8.32 -18.45 -12.95
N ASP A 280 -7.90 -19.70 -12.95
CA ASP A 280 -8.70 -20.81 -12.42
C ASP A 280 -9.06 -20.62 -10.95
N GLU A 281 -8.12 -20.09 -10.15
CA GLU A 281 -8.33 -19.82 -8.73
C GLU A 281 -9.10 -18.51 -8.44
N ALA A 282 -8.93 -17.49 -9.27
CA ALA A 282 -9.62 -16.21 -9.10
C ALA A 282 -11.06 -16.26 -9.60
N GLY A 283 -11.33 -17.01 -10.68
CA GLY A 283 -12.63 -17.18 -11.33
C GLY A 283 -12.57 -16.89 -12.83
N ASP A 284 -13.47 -17.51 -13.60
CA ASP A 284 -13.47 -17.50 -15.07
C ASP A 284 -13.58 -16.10 -15.71
N ASP A 285 -14.22 -15.15 -15.02
CA ASP A 285 -14.49 -13.78 -15.53
C ASP A 285 -13.42 -12.76 -15.12
N VAL A 286 -12.31 -13.19 -14.49
CA VAL A 286 -11.27 -12.28 -14.01
C VAL A 286 -10.50 -11.64 -15.17
N ASN A 287 -10.37 -10.31 -15.12
CA ASN A 287 -9.49 -9.56 -16.01
C ASN A 287 -8.04 -9.62 -15.46
N VAL A 288 -7.13 -10.25 -16.20
CA VAL A 288 -5.71 -10.35 -15.78
C VAL A 288 -4.84 -9.52 -16.71
N ILE A 289 -4.15 -8.56 -16.12
CA ILE A 289 -3.12 -7.76 -16.77
C ILE A 289 -1.78 -8.24 -16.23
N PHE A 290 -0.83 -8.58 -17.12
CA PHE A 290 0.47 -9.02 -16.67
C PHE A 290 1.61 -8.18 -17.25
N GLY A 291 2.65 -7.99 -16.45
CA GLY A 291 3.89 -7.32 -16.80
C GLY A 291 5.10 -8.14 -16.42
N THR A 292 6.26 -7.77 -16.99
CA THR A 292 7.53 -8.40 -16.62
C THR A 292 8.56 -7.31 -16.36
N VAL A 293 9.28 -7.39 -15.25
CA VAL A 293 10.37 -6.47 -14.92
C VAL A 293 11.71 -7.21 -15.01
N ASN A 294 12.64 -6.63 -15.74
CA ASN A 294 13.99 -7.18 -15.80
C ASN A 294 14.76 -6.75 -14.54
N ALA A 295 14.74 -7.58 -13.52
CA ALA A 295 15.49 -7.39 -12.30
C ALA A 295 16.38 -8.60 -12.02
N ASP A 296 17.51 -8.37 -11.37
CA ASP A 296 18.46 -9.44 -11.05
C ASP A 296 18.04 -10.14 -9.75
N PHE A 297 17.34 -11.25 -9.89
CA PHE A 297 17.01 -12.19 -8.82
C PHE A 297 17.88 -13.47 -8.87
N GLY A 298 19.00 -13.45 -9.63
CA GLY A 298 19.79 -14.65 -9.90
C GLY A 298 18.98 -15.65 -10.70
N ASP A 299 18.90 -16.90 -10.22
CA ASP A 299 18.13 -17.96 -10.87
C ASP A 299 16.65 -18.01 -10.39
N GLN A 300 16.22 -17.06 -9.55
CA GLN A 300 14.87 -17.05 -9.00
C GLN A 300 13.95 -16.10 -9.75
N ILE A 301 12.66 -16.39 -9.70
CA ILE A 301 11.57 -15.55 -10.21
C ILE A 301 10.79 -14.98 -9.04
N SER A 302 10.58 -13.68 -9.05
CA SER A 302 9.64 -13.01 -8.15
C SER A 302 8.32 -12.76 -8.86
N ALA A 303 7.21 -13.09 -8.21
CA ALA A 303 5.87 -12.75 -8.68
C ALA A 303 5.19 -11.82 -7.68
N THR A 304 4.65 -10.70 -8.16
CA THR A 304 3.78 -9.81 -7.39
C THR A 304 2.39 -9.85 -7.98
N ILE A 305 1.39 -10.08 -7.12
CA ILE A 305 -0.02 -10.12 -7.50
C ILE A 305 -0.75 -8.99 -6.79
N ILE A 306 -1.58 -8.24 -7.53
CA ILE A 306 -2.50 -7.26 -6.98
C ILE A 306 -3.89 -7.62 -7.50
N ALA A 307 -4.73 -8.17 -6.63
CA ALA A 307 -6.10 -8.54 -6.96
C ALA A 307 -7.08 -7.56 -6.30
N THR A 308 -8.01 -7.01 -7.07
CA THR A 308 -8.95 -5.99 -6.60
C THR A 308 -10.39 -6.47 -6.58
N ALA A 309 -11.23 -5.77 -5.84
CA ALA A 309 -12.62 -6.13 -5.55
C ALA A 309 -12.77 -7.49 -4.84
N VAL A 310 -11.77 -7.85 -4.03
CA VAL A 310 -11.76 -9.11 -3.26
C VAL A 310 -12.64 -9.02 -2.00
N SER A 311 -13.11 -10.19 -1.54
CA SER A 311 -13.90 -10.29 -0.32
C SER A 311 -13.07 -10.78 0.87
N TYR A 312 -13.39 -10.34 2.10
CA TYR A 312 -12.85 -10.96 3.30
C TYR A 312 -13.45 -12.36 3.50
N THR A 313 -12.65 -13.40 3.49
CA THR A 313 -13.12 -14.78 3.57
C THR A 313 -13.47 -15.26 4.98
N HIS A 314 -13.13 -14.52 6.05
CA HIS A 314 -13.24 -15.03 7.43
C HIS A 314 -14.03 -14.18 8.44
N LEU A 315 -14.64 -13.05 8.08
CA LEU A 315 -15.41 -12.24 9.04
C LEU A 315 -16.87 -12.67 9.23
N ARG A 316 -17.42 -13.62 8.44
CA ARG A 316 -18.81 -14.07 8.58
C ARG A 316 -19.03 -15.28 9.51
N ALA A 317 -17.98 -15.95 9.97
CA ALA A 317 -18.13 -17.18 10.76
C ALA A 317 -18.25 -16.96 12.28
N HIS A 318 -18.03 -15.75 12.81
CA HIS A 318 -18.06 -15.48 14.26
C HIS A 318 -19.18 -14.56 14.74
N GLU A 319 -20.00 -13.98 13.86
CA GLU A 319 -21.11 -13.10 14.28
C GLU A 319 -22.47 -13.80 14.43
N THR A 320 -22.56 -15.12 14.22
CA THR A 320 -23.83 -15.86 14.33
C THR A 320 -23.93 -16.81 15.51
N CYS A 321 -23.06 -16.69 16.52
CA CYS A 321 -23.19 -17.44 17.79
C CYS A 321 -22.98 -16.52 19.00
N ALA A 322 -23.99 -15.77 19.33
CA ALA A 322 -24.25 -15.26 20.70
C ALA A 322 -25.74 -15.09 20.89
#